data_007bd1a60ff275379875efc86e888bc7
#
_entry.id   007bd1a60ff275379875efc86e888bc7
#
_cell.length_a   1.000
_cell.length_b   1.000
_cell.length_c   1.000
_cell.angle_alpha   90.00
_cell.angle_beta   90.00
_cell.angle_gamma   90.00
#
_symmetry.space_group_name_H-M   'P 1'
#
loop_
_entity.id
_entity.type
_entity.pdbx_description
1 polymer ?
#
loop_
_entity_poly.entity_id
_entity_poly.type
_entity_poly.pdbx_seq_one_letter_code
_entity_poly.pdbx_strand_id
1 'polypeptide(L)'
;YITLQERDKLFEADLSARPQLAIQRDIFVFQSVVGCRVGDFYKLTKKNIVNGALEYIQEKTRSHNPRTIRVPLNSVAKTILERYKDYAGATLLPFISEQKYNQAIKEAFQLAGLDRIVTVLNPLTRNPEQKYLYEVATTHTARKTFIGNMYKKVKDPDLVSSVSGHKEGSKAFRRYREIDEEMKQELVHLLD
;
A
#
# COMPACT_ATOMS: atom_id res chain seq x y z
N TYR A 1 -1.83 6.15 6.52
CA TYR A 1 -1.79 5.93 5.07
C TYR A 1 -1.61 7.26 4.34
N ILE A 2 -1.38 7.20 3.03
CA ILE A 2 -1.36 8.39 2.16
C ILE A 2 -2.66 8.48 1.36
N THR A 3 -3.06 9.70 1.02
CA THR A 3 -4.22 9.95 0.16
C THR A 3 -3.92 9.53 -1.29
N LEU A 4 -4.96 9.47 -2.14
CA LEU A 4 -4.74 9.22 -3.57
C LEU A 4 -3.93 10.35 -4.23
N GLN A 5 -4.14 11.60 -3.83
CA GLN A 5 -3.37 12.75 -4.32
C GLN A 5 -1.89 12.66 -3.93
N GLU A 6 -1.59 12.28 -2.67
CA GLU A 6 -0.21 12.06 -2.21
C GLU A 6 0.44 10.89 -2.97
N ARG A 7 -0.31 9.81 -3.24
CA ARG A 7 0.18 8.69 -4.06
C ARG A 7 0.51 9.13 -5.48
N ASP A 8 -0.35 9.92 -6.10
CA ASP A 8 -0.15 10.40 -7.46
C ASP A 8 1.04 11.36 -7.52
N LYS A 9 1.15 12.29 -6.56
CA LYS A 9 2.34 13.14 -6.39
C LYS A 9 3.64 12.32 -6.27
N LEU A 10 3.61 11.23 -5.50
CA LEU A 10 4.75 10.32 -5.37
C LEU A 10 5.06 9.64 -6.71
N PHE A 11 4.04 9.16 -7.42
CA PHE A 11 4.21 8.43 -8.68
C PHE A 11 4.78 9.33 -9.80
N GLU A 12 4.41 10.60 -9.80
CA GLU A 12 4.83 11.62 -10.78
C GLU A 12 6.14 12.31 -10.41
N ALA A 13 6.66 12.10 -9.19
CA ALA A 13 7.90 12.72 -8.75
C ALA A 13 9.07 12.39 -9.68
N ASP A 14 9.80 13.41 -10.10
CA ASP A 14 11.00 13.23 -10.93
C ASP A 14 12.14 12.64 -10.09
N LEU A 15 12.42 11.38 -10.32
CA LEU A 15 13.54 10.63 -9.75
C LEU A 15 14.53 10.17 -10.83
N SER A 16 14.58 10.83 -11.98
CA SER A 16 15.44 10.48 -13.11
C SER A 16 16.93 10.44 -12.74
N ALA A 17 17.37 11.33 -11.86
CA ALA A 17 18.72 11.32 -11.30
C ALA A 17 19.02 10.12 -10.37
N ARG A 18 18.01 9.36 -9.97
CA ARG A 18 18.09 8.22 -9.02
C ARG A 18 17.28 7.03 -9.51
N PRO A 19 17.68 6.36 -10.60
CA PRO A 19 16.88 5.33 -11.26
C PRO A 19 16.55 4.15 -10.33
N GLN A 20 17.44 3.76 -9.43
CA GLN A 20 17.19 2.70 -8.46
C GLN A 20 16.10 3.09 -7.46
N LEU A 21 16.05 4.35 -7.05
CA LEU A 21 15.02 4.88 -6.17
C LEU A 21 13.67 4.97 -6.89
N ALA A 22 13.67 5.37 -8.17
CA ALA A 22 12.48 5.39 -9.01
C ALA A 22 11.83 4.00 -9.11
N ILE A 23 12.63 2.94 -9.23
CA ILE A 23 12.15 1.55 -9.20
C ILE A 23 11.44 1.25 -7.88
N GLN A 24 12.03 1.60 -6.75
CA GLN A 24 11.43 1.31 -5.44
C GLN A 24 10.18 2.17 -5.18
N ARG A 25 10.13 3.40 -5.67
CA ARG A 25 8.94 4.23 -5.72
C ARG A 25 7.80 3.55 -6.50
N ASP A 26 8.09 3.03 -7.68
CA ASP A 26 7.10 2.33 -8.52
C ASP A 26 6.59 1.05 -7.82
N ILE A 27 7.48 0.30 -7.18
CA ILE A 27 7.13 -0.87 -6.37
C ILE A 27 6.17 -0.49 -5.23
N PHE A 28 6.44 0.62 -4.52
CA PHE A 28 5.56 1.11 -3.47
C PHE A 28 4.18 1.51 -4.02
N VAL A 29 4.16 2.25 -5.12
CA VAL A 29 2.90 2.66 -5.76
C VAL A 29 2.12 1.43 -6.21
N PHE A 30 2.76 0.44 -6.83
CA PHE A 30 2.11 -0.82 -7.20
C PHE A 30 1.55 -1.54 -5.96
N GLN A 31 2.33 -1.68 -4.89
CA GLN A 31 1.85 -2.29 -3.64
C GLN A 31 0.65 -1.54 -3.07
N SER A 32 0.62 -0.20 -3.18
CA SER A 32 -0.47 0.64 -2.69
C SER A 32 -1.78 0.53 -3.47
N VAL A 33 -1.74 -0.04 -4.66
CA VAL A 33 -2.93 -0.27 -5.51
C VAL A 33 -3.36 -1.74 -5.61
N VAL A 34 -2.56 -2.67 -5.07
CA VAL A 34 -2.91 -4.10 -4.99
C VAL A 34 -3.04 -4.61 -3.55
N GLY A 35 -2.53 -3.87 -2.57
CA GLY A 35 -2.74 -4.12 -1.14
C GLY A 35 -2.05 -5.34 -0.55
N CYS A 36 -1.15 -6.02 -1.25
CA CYS A 36 -0.43 -7.20 -0.76
C CYS A 36 0.36 -6.94 0.52
N ARG A 37 0.42 -7.93 1.42
CA ARG A 37 1.43 -7.93 2.49
C ARG A 37 2.80 -8.10 1.88
N VAL A 38 3.82 -7.50 2.49
CA VAL A 38 5.19 -7.54 1.96
C VAL A 38 5.69 -8.97 1.75
N GLY A 39 5.42 -9.89 2.68
CA GLY A 39 5.84 -11.29 2.57
C GLY A 39 5.17 -12.06 1.42
N ASP A 40 3.91 -11.74 1.10
CA ASP A 40 3.23 -12.27 -0.09
C ASP A 40 3.73 -11.56 -1.36
N PHE A 41 3.92 -10.25 -1.28
CA PHE A 41 4.32 -9.38 -2.39
C PHE A 41 5.66 -9.79 -3.01
N TYR A 42 6.65 -10.11 -2.18
CA TYR A 42 7.97 -10.54 -2.64
C TYR A 42 8.00 -11.91 -3.31
N LYS A 43 6.96 -12.71 -3.14
CA LYS A 43 6.81 -14.03 -3.78
C LYS A 43 6.09 -13.95 -5.12
N LEU A 44 5.55 -12.80 -5.50
CA LEU A 44 4.84 -12.63 -6.76
C LEU A 44 5.76 -12.79 -7.96
N THR A 45 5.25 -13.45 -8.97
CA THR A 45 5.88 -13.66 -10.27
C THR A 45 4.93 -13.20 -11.38
N LYS A 46 5.39 -13.14 -12.61
CA LYS A 46 4.54 -12.84 -13.78
C LYS A 46 3.34 -13.80 -13.92
N LYS A 47 3.45 -15.03 -13.41
CA LYS A 47 2.35 -16.02 -13.41
C LYS A 47 1.18 -15.65 -12.51
N ASN A 48 1.38 -14.71 -11.57
CA ASN A 48 0.32 -14.21 -10.71
C ASN A 48 -0.58 -13.16 -11.40
N ILE A 49 -0.23 -12.74 -12.60
CA ILE A 49 -1.08 -11.83 -13.40
C ILE A 49 -1.95 -12.70 -14.32
N VAL A 50 -3.23 -12.78 -13.99
CA VAL A 50 -4.20 -13.66 -14.67
C VAL A 50 -5.41 -12.82 -15.09
N ASN A 51 -5.69 -12.79 -16.39
CA ASN A 51 -6.86 -12.11 -16.95
C ASN A 51 -7.07 -10.67 -16.41
N GLY A 52 -5.99 -9.86 -16.41
CA GLY A 52 -6.05 -8.47 -15.98
C GLY A 52 -6.20 -8.26 -14.46
N ALA A 53 -5.94 -9.28 -13.66
CA ALA A 53 -5.94 -9.22 -12.21
C ALA A 53 -4.69 -9.86 -11.62
N LEU A 54 -4.33 -9.44 -10.40
CA LEU A 54 -3.35 -10.09 -9.57
C LEU A 54 -4.03 -11.20 -8.76
N GLU A 55 -3.54 -12.44 -8.86
CA GLU A 55 -4.03 -13.60 -8.11
C GLU A 55 -2.92 -14.24 -7.27
N TYR A 56 -3.19 -14.47 -6.00
CA TYR A 56 -2.26 -15.15 -5.10
C TYR A 56 -2.97 -15.78 -3.89
N ILE A 57 -2.34 -16.77 -3.28
CA ILE A 57 -2.79 -17.36 -2.02
C ILE A 57 -1.94 -16.76 -0.89
N GLN A 58 -2.59 -16.22 0.13
CA GLN A 58 -1.89 -15.63 1.27
C GLN A 58 -1.16 -16.70 2.09
N GLU A 59 0.12 -16.48 2.36
CA GLU A 59 0.93 -17.39 3.16
C GLU A 59 0.37 -17.60 4.57
N LYS A 60 -0.08 -16.52 5.21
CA LYS A 60 -0.62 -16.58 6.57
C LYS A 60 -1.82 -17.52 6.75
N THR A 61 -2.58 -17.77 5.70
CA THR A 61 -3.81 -18.59 5.73
C THR A 61 -3.65 -19.90 4.97
N ARG A 62 -2.51 -20.12 4.32
CA ARG A 62 -2.27 -21.22 3.40
C ARG A 62 -2.47 -22.60 4.04
N SER A 63 -2.07 -22.76 5.30
CA SER A 63 -2.13 -24.04 6.00
C SER A 63 -3.50 -24.39 6.61
N HIS A 64 -4.37 -23.39 6.84
CA HIS A 64 -5.61 -23.61 7.59
C HIS A 64 -6.87 -23.35 6.75
N ASN A 65 -6.88 -22.32 5.94
CA ASN A 65 -7.99 -21.96 5.06
C ASN A 65 -7.46 -21.15 3.87
N PRO A 66 -6.89 -21.82 2.87
CA PRO A 66 -6.32 -21.14 1.71
C PRO A 66 -7.42 -20.41 0.94
N ARG A 67 -7.26 -19.10 0.77
CA ARG A 67 -8.12 -18.28 -0.07
C ARG A 67 -7.29 -17.66 -1.17
N THR A 68 -7.76 -17.78 -2.40
CA THR A 68 -7.21 -17.00 -3.50
C THR A 68 -7.69 -15.58 -3.39
N ILE A 69 -6.75 -14.67 -3.31
CA ILE A 69 -7.02 -13.24 -3.38
C ILE A 69 -6.89 -12.83 -4.84
N ARG A 70 -7.93 -12.20 -5.34
CA ARG A 70 -7.98 -11.65 -6.70
C ARG A 70 -8.19 -10.14 -6.63
N VAL A 71 -7.24 -9.39 -7.18
CA VAL A 71 -7.29 -7.93 -7.24
C VAL A 71 -7.24 -7.49 -8.70
N PRO A 72 -8.35 -7.00 -9.27
CA PRO A 72 -8.35 -6.42 -10.61
C PRO A 72 -7.35 -5.26 -10.70
N LEU A 73 -6.55 -5.24 -11.76
CA LEU A 73 -5.52 -4.22 -11.96
C LEU A 73 -6.13 -2.93 -12.51
N ASN A 74 -5.92 -1.84 -11.79
CA ASN A 74 -6.27 -0.50 -12.26
C ASN A 74 -5.22 0.03 -13.29
N SER A 75 -5.45 1.22 -13.84
CA SER A 75 -4.55 1.84 -14.82
C SER A 75 -3.12 2.04 -14.27
N VAL A 76 -2.98 2.49 -13.03
CA VAL A 76 -1.67 2.71 -12.40
C VAL A 76 -0.88 1.40 -12.30
N ALA A 77 -1.52 0.32 -11.83
CA ALA A 77 -0.89 -0.99 -11.76
C ALA A 77 -0.45 -1.49 -13.14
N LYS A 78 -1.30 -1.33 -14.15
CA LYS A 78 -0.98 -1.72 -15.54
C LYS A 78 0.18 -0.90 -16.10
N THR A 79 0.22 0.41 -15.88
CA THR A 79 1.33 1.28 -16.29
C THR A 79 2.65 0.83 -15.67
N ILE A 80 2.65 0.47 -14.40
CA ILE A 80 3.87 -0.02 -13.72
C ILE A 80 4.29 -1.37 -14.33
N LEU A 81 3.38 -2.32 -14.48
CA LEU A 81 3.72 -3.62 -15.08
C LEU A 81 4.27 -3.48 -16.49
N GLU A 82 3.75 -2.54 -17.29
CA GLU A 82 4.28 -2.26 -18.64
C GLU A 82 5.72 -1.71 -18.60
N ARG A 83 6.05 -0.83 -17.62
CA ARG A 83 7.44 -0.36 -17.43
C ARG A 83 8.42 -1.48 -17.17
N TYR A 84 8.00 -2.54 -16.48
CA TYR A 84 8.86 -3.66 -16.06
C TYR A 84 8.57 -4.94 -16.85
N LYS A 85 7.92 -4.86 -18.02
CA LYS A 85 7.59 -6.05 -18.84
C LYS A 85 8.81 -6.85 -19.25
N ASP A 86 9.92 -6.16 -19.54
CA ASP A 86 11.19 -6.75 -19.99
C ASP A 86 12.12 -7.14 -18.81
N TYR A 87 11.69 -6.96 -17.58
CA TYR A 87 12.45 -7.44 -16.42
C TYR A 87 12.56 -8.95 -16.44
N ALA A 88 13.81 -9.46 -16.54
CA ALA A 88 14.12 -10.89 -16.72
C ALA A 88 14.22 -11.67 -15.39
N GLY A 89 14.05 -11.01 -14.24
CA GLY A 89 14.14 -11.69 -12.93
C GLY A 89 12.97 -12.65 -12.68
N ALA A 90 13.15 -13.52 -11.71
CA ALA A 90 12.14 -14.54 -11.35
C ALA A 90 10.89 -13.95 -10.69
N THR A 91 11.00 -12.77 -10.07
CA THR A 91 9.92 -12.08 -9.38
C THR A 91 9.14 -11.16 -10.32
N LEU A 92 7.97 -10.72 -9.88
CA LEU A 92 7.12 -9.81 -10.66
C LEU A 92 7.79 -8.46 -10.94
N LEU A 93 8.49 -7.92 -9.96
CA LEU A 93 9.17 -6.63 -10.00
C LEU A 93 10.59 -6.79 -9.40
N PRO A 94 11.53 -5.85 -9.66
CA PRO A 94 12.91 -5.94 -9.16
C PRO A 94 13.01 -5.58 -7.67
N PHE A 95 12.55 -6.50 -6.82
CA PHE A 95 12.58 -6.34 -5.36
C PHE A 95 14.00 -6.33 -4.81
N ILE A 96 14.18 -5.56 -3.73
CA ILE A 96 15.38 -5.55 -2.88
C ILE A 96 14.99 -6.02 -1.47
N SER A 97 15.95 -6.17 -0.56
CA SER A 97 15.63 -6.56 0.81
C SER A 97 14.63 -5.59 1.46
N GLU A 98 13.75 -6.08 2.33
CA GLU A 98 12.73 -5.26 2.98
C GLU A 98 13.32 -4.06 3.73
N GLN A 99 14.48 -4.24 4.37
CA GLN A 99 15.18 -3.17 5.06
C GLN A 99 15.57 -2.04 4.10
N LYS A 100 16.21 -2.37 2.97
CA LYS A 100 16.58 -1.39 1.95
C LYS A 100 15.37 -0.75 1.30
N TYR A 101 14.32 -1.55 1.08
CA TYR A 101 13.07 -1.05 0.52
C TYR A 101 12.39 -0.04 1.46
N ASN A 102 12.31 -0.31 2.77
CA ASN A 102 11.78 0.65 3.73
C ASN A 102 12.58 1.96 3.75
N GLN A 103 13.90 1.90 3.60
CA GLN A 103 14.74 3.08 3.51
C GLN A 103 14.47 3.86 2.21
N ALA A 104 14.37 3.16 1.09
CA ALA A 104 14.04 3.77 -0.20
C ALA A 104 12.65 4.43 -0.21
N ILE A 105 11.65 3.82 0.45
CA ILE A 105 10.32 4.43 0.61
C ILE A 105 10.42 5.79 1.30
N LYS A 106 11.16 5.87 2.40
CA LYS A 106 11.34 7.12 3.16
C LYS A 106 11.99 8.20 2.30
N GLU A 107 13.05 7.84 1.59
CA GLU A 107 13.77 8.76 0.71
C GLU A 107 12.89 9.23 -0.47
N ALA A 108 12.16 8.31 -1.10
CA ALA A 108 11.24 8.65 -2.19
C ALA A 108 10.12 9.59 -1.72
N PHE A 109 9.56 9.36 -0.53
CA PHE A 109 8.57 10.24 0.07
C PHE A 109 9.11 11.64 0.34
N GLN A 110 10.32 11.73 0.89
CA GLN A 110 10.97 13.00 1.17
C GLN A 110 11.21 13.79 -0.12
N LEU A 111 11.76 13.16 -1.15
CA LEU A 111 12.02 13.80 -2.45
C LEU A 111 10.73 14.18 -3.18
N ALA A 112 9.66 13.44 -3.01
CA ALA A 112 8.34 13.79 -3.53
C ALA A 112 7.64 14.89 -2.72
N GLY A 113 8.24 15.41 -1.64
CA GLY A 113 7.64 16.44 -0.78
C GLY A 113 6.40 15.94 -0.04
N LEU A 114 6.41 14.68 0.42
CA LEU A 114 5.39 14.14 1.31
C LEU A 114 5.82 14.32 2.77
N ASP A 115 5.84 15.57 3.20
CA ASP A 115 6.47 16.05 4.42
C ASP A 115 5.47 16.51 5.51
N ARG A 116 4.18 16.22 5.33
CA ARG A 116 3.19 16.55 6.36
C ARG A 116 3.53 15.91 7.71
N ILE A 117 3.21 16.62 8.79
CA ILE A 117 3.42 16.13 10.15
C ILE A 117 2.34 15.10 10.50
N VAL A 118 2.75 14.02 11.13
CA VAL A 118 1.88 12.97 11.66
C VAL A 118 2.21 12.71 13.13
N THR A 119 1.19 12.45 13.93
CA THR A 119 1.38 12.04 15.33
C THR A 119 1.51 10.52 15.39
N VAL A 120 2.59 10.05 15.99
CA VAL A 120 2.85 8.63 16.22
C VAL A 120 3.13 8.39 17.70
N LEU A 121 2.89 7.17 18.18
CA LEU A 121 3.29 6.81 19.53
C LEU A 121 4.74 6.31 19.52
N ASN A 122 5.56 6.89 20.37
CA ASN A 122 6.90 6.36 20.63
C ASN A 122 6.80 4.91 21.12
N PRO A 123 7.48 3.95 20.51
CA PRO A 123 7.33 2.54 20.85
C PRO A 123 7.84 2.20 22.27
N LEU A 124 8.76 3.01 22.81
CA LEU A 124 9.35 2.80 24.12
C LEU A 124 8.58 3.51 25.24
N THR A 125 8.36 4.82 25.05
CA THR A 125 7.74 5.68 26.08
C THR A 125 6.22 5.72 26.01
N ARG A 126 5.63 5.28 24.91
CA ARG A 126 4.19 5.40 24.62
C ARG A 126 3.65 6.85 24.54
N ASN A 127 4.54 7.82 24.59
CA ASN A 127 4.16 9.22 24.43
C ASN A 127 3.91 9.56 22.95
N PRO A 128 2.98 10.47 22.63
CA PRO A 128 2.80 10.96 21.29
C PRO A 128 4.01 11.80 20.85
N GLU A 129 4.48 11.55 19.63
CA GLU A 129 5.55 12.29 18.96
C GLU A 129 5.06 12.79 17.60
N GLN A 130 5.50 13.97 17.23
CA GLN A 130 5.31 14.49 15.88
C GLN A 130 6.51 14.14 15.01
N LYS A 131 6.24 13.56 13.84
CA LYS A 131 7.25 13.20 12.84
C LYS A 131 6.76 13.56 11.45
N TYR A 132 7.69 13.77 10.54
CA TYR A 132 7.33 13.88 9.14
C TYR A 132 6.84 12.53 8.61
N LEU A 133 5.88 12.56 7.69
CA LEU A 133 5.32 11.35 7.08
C LEU A 133 6.39 10.46 6.47
N TYR A 134 7.39 11.03 5.80
CA TYR A 134 8.48 10.26 5.19
C TYR A 134 9.33 9.51 6.22
N GLU A 135 9.47 9.99 7.46
CA GLU A 135 10.25 9.32 8.50
C GLU A 135 9.60 8.00 8.97
N VAL A 136 8.28 7.92 8.89
CA VAL A 136 7.49 6.79 9.39
C VAL A 136 6.92 5.90 8.29
N ALA A 137 7.12 6.26 7.03
CA ALA A 137 6.66 5.48 5.89
C ALA A 137 7.40 4.14 5.79
N THR A 138 6.65 3.08 5.49
CA THR A 138 7.14 1.70 5.35
C THR A 138 6.33 0.94 4.30
N THR A 139 6.72 -0.30 3.99
CA THR A 139 5.92 -1.23 3.18
C THR A 139 4.49 -1.36 3.70
N HIS A 140 4.31 -1.27 5.02
CA HIS A 140 2.99 -1.36 5.64
C HIS A 140 2.11 -0.14 5.30
N THR A 141 2.74 1.02 5.07
CA THR A 141 2.03 2.23 4.61
C THR A 141 1.37 2.00 3.26
N ALA A 142 2.01 1.27 2.33
CA ALA A 142 1.40 0.93 1.04
C ALA A 142 0.09 0.14 1.22
N ARG A 143 0.12 -0.90 2.06
CA ARG A 143 -1.09 -1.68 2.35
C ARG A 143 -2.17 -0.88 3.06
N LYS A 144 -1.80 -0.03 4.02
CA LYS A 144 -2.74 0.90 4.67
C LYS A 144 -3.37 1.85 3.66
N THR A 145 -2.59 2.33 2.70
CA THR A 145 -3.06 3.22 1.61
C THR A 145 -4.13 2.54 0.76
N PHE A 146 -3.91 1.28 0.37
CA PHE A 146 -4.90 0.50 -0.36
C PHE A 146 -6.22 0.41 0.41
N ILE A 147 -6.16 -0.08 1.64
CA ILE A 147 -7.35 -0.37 2.44
C ILE A 147 -8.07 0.93 2.84
N GLY A 148 -7.33 1.95 3.31
CA GLY A 148 -7.90 3.21 3.78
C GLY A 148 -8.63 3.96 2.67
N ASN A 149 -8.01 4.11 1.50
CA ASN A 149 -8.66 4.79 0.38
C ASN A 149 -9.86 3.99 -0.19
N MET A 150 -9.78 2.65 -0.23
CA MET A 150 -10.94 1.85 -0.64
C MET A 150 -12.09 1.99 0.34
N TYR A 151 -11.80 1.86 1.64
CA TYR A 151 -12.82 1.95 2.68
C TYR A 151 -13.51 3.32 2.70
N LYS A 152 -12.74 4.40 2.51
CA LYS A 152 -13.29 5.75 2.39
C LYS A 152 -14.30 5.88 1.25
N LYS A 153 -14.01 5.25 0.11
CA LYS A 153 -14.89 5.32 -1.09
C LYS A 153 -16.09 4.40 -1.03
N VAL A 154 -15.91 3.18 -0.54
CA VAL A 154 -16.93 2.12 -0.65
C VAL A 154 -17.73 1.98 0.64
N LYS A 155 -17.13 2.27 1.80
CA LYS A 155 -17.72 2.14 3.15
C LYS A 155 -18.23 0.71 3.47
N ASP A 156 -17.94 -0.27 2.61
CA ASP A 156 -18.28 -1.67 2.76
C ASP A 156 -17.06 -2.48 3.20
N PRO A 157 -16.98 -2.92 4.48
CA PRO A 157 -15.85 -3.68 4.99
C PRO A 157 -15.69 -5.05 4.33
N ASP A 158 -16.77 -5.69 3.90
CA ASP A 158 -16.71 -7.04 3.35
C ASP A 158 -16.13 -7.03 1.94
N LEU A 159 -16.54 -6.07 1.12
CA LEU A 159 -15.97 -5.86 -0.19
C LEU A 159 -14.47 -5.51 -0.11
N VAL A 160 -14.08 -4.62 0.80
CA VAL A 160 -12.65 -4.29 1.00
C VAL A 160 -11.88 -5.49 1.55
N SER A 161 -12.49 -6.31 2.42
CA SER A 161 -11.86 -7.52 2.96
C SER A 161 -11.62 -8.57 1.88
N SER A 162 -12.51 -8.71 0.91
CA SER A 162 -12.42 -9.69 -0.18
C SER A 162 -11.15 -9.48 -1.04
N VAL A 163 -10.79 -8.22 -1.34
CA VAL A 163 -9.61 -7.87 -2.14
C VAL A 163 -8.35 -7.70 -1.30
N SER A 164 -8.46 -7.39 -0.01
CA SER A 164 -7.32 -7.22 0.88
C SER A 164 -6.93 -8.51 1.62
N GLY A 165 -7.80 -9.54 1.58
CA GLY A 165 -7.59 -10.82 2.25
C GLY A 165 -7.57 -10.71 3.77
N HIS A 166 -8.33 -9.81 4.35
CA HIS A 166 -8.61 -9.80 5.78
C HIS A 166 -9.76 -10.76 6.09
N LYS A 167 -9.72 -11.34 7.28
CA LYS A 167 -10.89 -12.06 7.81
C LYS A 167 -11.91 -11.00 8.25
N GLU A 168 -13.15 -11.19 7.85
CA GLU A 168 -14.28 -10.39 8.26
C GLU A 168 -14.31 -10.21 9.79
N GLY A 169 -14.63 -9.01 10.27
CA GLY A 169 -14.69 -8.69 11.69
C GLY A 169 -13.35 -8.75 12.47
N SER A 170 -12.23 -9.03 11.79
CA SER A 170 -10.94 -9.19 12.49
C SER A 170 -10.46 -7.88 13.13
N LYS A 171 -9.88 -7.98 14.35
CA LYS A 171 -9.23 -6.85 15.03
C LYS A 171 -8.13 -6.20 14.15
N ALA A 172 -7.45 -7.00 13.34
CA ALA A 172 -6.43 -6.51 12.40
C ALA A 172 -7.05 -5.62 11.32
N PHE A 173 -8.22 -5.98 10.78
CA PHE A 173 -8.91 -5.19 9.79
C PHE A 173 -9.41 -3.86 10.37
N ARG A 174 -9.93 -3.86 11.60
CA ARG A 174 -10.39 -2.63 12.27
C ARG A 174 -9.30 -1.56 12.39
N ARG A 175 -8.02 -1.94 12.52
CA ARG A 175 -6.89 -1.00 12.59
C ARG A 175 -6.64 -0.24 11.28
N TYR A 176 -7.14 -0.74 10.15
CA TYR A 176 -7.02 -0.07 8.86
C TYR A 176 -8.22 0.84 8.55
N ARG A 177 -9.28 0.73 9.35
CA ARG A 177 -10.47 1.56 9.25
C ARG A 177 -10.23 2.84 10.05
N GLU A 178 -9.30 3.66 9.59
CA GLU A 178 -9.13 5.00 10.16
C GLU A 178 -10.34 5.84 9.74
N ILE A 179 -11.10 6.26 10.73
CA ILE A 179 -12.15 7.26 10.56
C ILE A 179 -11.42 8.59 10.51
N ASP A 180 -11.26 9.14 9.32
CA ASP A 180 -10.63 10.45 9.15
C ASP A 180 -11.60 11.59 9.47
N GLU A 181 -11.08 12.80 9.53
CA GLU A 181 -11.85 13.99 9.93
C GLU A 181 -12.97 14.31 8.94
N GLU A 182 -12.75 14.09 7.64
CA GLU A 182 -13.76 14.29 6.61
C GLU A 182 -14.95 13.34 6.80
N MET A 183 -14.70 12.06 7.13
CA MET A 183 -15.77 11.12 7.47
C MET A 183 -16.56 11.52 8.72
N LYS A 184 -15.91 12.12 9.72
CA LYS A 184 -16.58 12.64 10.92
C LYS A 184 -17.43 13.85 10.60
N GLN A 185 -16.90 14.76 9.77
CA GLN A 185 -17.67 15.94 9.31
C GLN A 185 -18.90 15.51 8.50
N GLU A 186 -18.75 14.59 7.54
CA GLU A 186 -19.89 14.03 6.81
C GLU A 186 -20.94 13.44 7.76
N LEU A 187 -20.51 12.70 8.81
CA LEU A 187 -21.42 12.11 9.77
C LEU A 187 -22.20 13.17 10.56
N VAL A 188 -21.53 14.24 10.99
CA VAL A 188 -22.17 15.32 11.76
C VAL A 188 -23.16 16.11 10.90
N HIS A 189 -22.84 16.36 9.63
CA HIS A 189 -23.75 17.03 8.70
C HIS A 189 -25.06 16.25 8.40
N LEU A 190 -25.11 14.96 8.73
CA LEU A 190 -26.38 14.21 8.65
C LEU A 190 -27.38 14.62 9.74
N LEU A 191 -26.97 15.43 10.71
CA LEU A 191 -27.81 15.93 11.82
C LEU A 191 -28.33 17.35 11.56
N ASP A 192 -27.89 18.02 10.48
CA ASP A 192 -28.37 19.34 10.05
C ASP A 192 -29.64 19.20 9.21
#